data_ee8575356c06b3ba74460a70e54bb209
#
_entry.id   ee8575356c06b3ba74460a70e54bb209
#
_cell.length_a   1.000
_cell.length_b   1.000
_cell.length_c   1.000
_cell.angle_alpha   90.00
_cell.angle_beta   90.00
_cell.angle_gamma   90.00
#
_symmetry.space_group_name_H-M   'P 1'
#
loop_
_entity.id
_entity.type
_entity.pdbx_description
1 polymer ?
#
loop_
_entity_poly.entity_id
_entity_poly.type
_entity_poly.pdbx_seq_one_letter_code
_entity_poly.pdbx_strand_id
1 'polypeptide(L)'
;GGGRTGEWTPGIGYDGGSGGGAPGNPTGQPIPSFGQATQPQQPGDSGSYGFGNPGGYGVHTTNDGGGGGGGGAGTAGQGISGHSYPQTSSAAGTPGGNGGAGKQYDISGSQVYYAGGGGGGGGGSDNPLWSITGGQGGQGGGGFGGASARSPHAVTNAYHGHDGVANRGGGGGGGDNSNGGSGGSGIVIVKY
;
A
#
# COMPACT_ATOMS: atom_id res chain seq x y z
N GLY A 1 -0.50 -1.25 6.04
CA GLY A 1 -1.28 -0.36 5.17
C GLY A 1 -0.44 0.16 4.00
N GLY A 2 -1.07 0.74 3.00
CA GLY A 2 -0.40 1.40 1.89
C GLY A 2 0.22 2.74 2.31
N GLY A 3 1.27 3.18 1.60
CA GLY A 3 1.88 4.48 1.79
C GLY A 3 0.97 5.61 1.26
N ARG A 4 0.92 6.73 1.95
CA ARG A 4 0.18 7.93 1.50
C ARG A 4 1.09 8.86 0.71
N THR A 5 0.52 9.83 0.02
CA THR A 5 1.24 10.87 -0.73
C THR A 5 0.97 12.26 -0.17
N GLY A 6 1.74 13.26 -0.59
CA GLY A 6 1.46 14.66 -0.30
C GLY A 6 1.96 15.19 1.04
N GLU A 7 2.73 14.45 1.81
CA GLU A 7 3.34 14.99 3.02
C GLU A 7 4.67 15.70 2.73
N TRP A 8 4.79 16.93 3.22
CA TRP A 8 6.01 17.73 3.13
C TRP A 8 7.09 17.32 4.15
N THR A 9 6.76 16.43 5.07
CA THR A 9 7.68 15.86 6.04
C THR A 9 8.09 14.46 5.60
N PRO A 10 9.34 14.03 5.82
CA PRO A 10 9.76 12.67 5.54
C PRO A 10 8.88 11.70 6.33
N GLY A 11 7.94 11.05 5.66
CA GLY A 11 7.14 9.99 6.24
C GLY A 11 7.86 8.66 6.11
N ILE A 12 7.59 7.75 7.02
CA ILE A 12 8.10 6.38 7.00
C ILE A 12 6.93 5.40 6.94
N GLY A 13 7.11 4.29 6.24
CA GLY A 13 6.24 3.13 6.41
C GLY A 13 6.52 2.51 7.78
N TYR A 14 5.49 2.30 8.58
CA TYR A 14 5.67 1.74 9.92
C TYR A 14 5.89 0.24 9.88
N ASP A 15 6.75 -0.24 10.76
CA ASP A 15 6.95 -1.66 11.02
C ASP A 15 5.72 -2.29 11.65
N GLY A 16 5.52 -3.58 11.42
CA GLY A 16 4.37 -4.31 11.98
C GLY A 16 4.40 -5.78 11.65
N GLY A 17 3.32 -6.50 11.91
CA GLY A 17 3.16 -7.90 11.49
C GLY A 17 3.46 -8.06 10.00
N SER A 18 2.96 -7.16 9.17
CA SER A 18 3.51 -6.83 7.85
C SER A 18 3.83 -5.35 7.80
N GLY A 19 4.86 -4.97 7.07
CA GLY A 19 5.34 -3.59 6.99
C GLY A 19 4.39 -2.69 6.18
N GLY A 20 4.31 -1.42 6.55
CA GLY A 20 3.60 -0.39 5.79
C GLY A 20 4.38 0.05 4.55
N GLY A 21 3.68 0.47 3.49
CA GLY A 21 4.30 1.07 2.32
C GLY A 21 4.92 2.43 2.64
N ALA A 22 6.02 2.78 1.98
CA ALA A 22 6.62 4.10 2.11
C ALA A 22 5.73 5.18 1.48
N PRO A 23 5.61 6.36 2.09
CA PRO A 23 4.92 7.48 1.47
C PRO A 23 5.68 8.01 0.25
N GLY A 24 4.95 8.62 -0.69
CA GLY A 24 5.54 9.47 -1.71
C GLY A 24 5.89 10.83 -1.12
N ASN A 25 7.11 11.30 -1.28
CA ASN A 25 7.58 12.57 -0.68
C ASN A 25 8.08 13.54 -1.76
N PRO A 26 7.55 14.78 -1.82
CA PRO A 26 7.98 15.78 -2.80
C PRO A 26 9.30 16.50 -2.47
N THR A 27 9.92 16.29 -1.33
CA THR A 27 11.06 17.12 -0.86
C THR A 27 12.47 16.63 -1.18
N GLY A 28 12.64 15.65 -2.07
CA GLY A 28 13.98 15.28 -2.57
C GLY A 28 14.89 14.54 -1.57
N GLN A 29 14.38 14.14 -0.44
CA GLN A 29 15.14 13.31 0.49
C GLN A 29 15.11 11.84 0.06
N PRO A 30 16.19 11.08 0.32
CA PRO A 30 16.17 9.64 0.09
C PRO A 30 14.97 9.04 0.81
N ILE A 31 14.19 8.26 0.09
CA ILE A 31 13.06 7.55 0.70
C ILE A 31 13.52 6.13 0.98
N PRO A 32 13.97 5.80 2.17
CA PRO A 32 14.36 4.45 2.46
C PRO A 32 13.35 3.70 3.31
N SER A 33 12.21 4.26 3.66
CA SER A 33 11.54 3.69 4.82
C SER A 33 10.14 3.17 4.51
N PHE A 34 10.08 2.09 3.74
CA PHE A 34 8.97 1.17 3.87
C PHE A 34 9.12 0.39 5.18
N GLY A 35 8.00 0.07 5.83
CA GLY A 35 8.00 -0.69 7.07
C GLY A 35 8.48 -2.12 6.86
N GLN A 36 9.19 -2.64 7.84
CA GLN A 36 9.63 -4.02 7.87
C GLN A 36 8.57 -4.92 8.54
N ALA A 37 8.59 -6.20 8.20
CA ALA A 37 7.87 -7.19 8.97
C ALA A 37 8.65 -7.52 10.24
N THR A 38 7.97 -7.43 11.38
CA THR A 38 8.56 -7.68 12.71
C THR A 38 8.03 -8.94 13.37
N GLN A 39 7.12 -9.64 12.72
CA GLN A 39 6.52 -10.85 13.28
C GLN A 39 7.54 -11.98 13.34
N PRO A 40 7.75 -12.62 14.51
CA PRO A 40 8.69 -13.72 14.62
C PRO A 40 8.23 -14.92 13.78
N GLN A 41 9.21 -15.72 13.33
CA GLN A 41 8.93 -16.96 12.62
C GLN A 41 8.04 -17.89 13.48
N GLN A 42 7.03 -18.46 12.85
CA GLN A 42 6.11 -19.41 13.46
C GLN A 42 6.33 -20.81 12.85
N PRO A 43 5.98 -21.89 13.56
CA PRO A 43 6.01 -23.23 12.99
C PRO A 43 5.10 -23.35 11.74
N GLY A 44 5.46 -24.25 10.83
CA GLY A 44 4.69 -24.48 9.61
C GLY A 44 5.17 -23.66 8.44
N ASP A 45 4.26 -23.09 7.68
CA ASP A 45 4.52 -22.38 6.41
C ASP A 45 4.71 -20.86 6.57
N SER A 46 5.04 -20.40 7.76
CA SER A 46 5.13 -18.97 8.06
C SER A 46 6.31 -18.24 7.42
N GLY A 47 7.33 -18.94 6.95
CA GLY A 47 8.53 -18.31 6.40
C GLY A 47 9.42 -17.64 7.46
N SER A 48 10.44 -16.91 7.02
CA SER A 48 11.48 -16.33 7.90
C SER A 48 10.99 -15.23 8.84
N TYR A 49 9.94 -14.54 8.46
CA TYR A 49 9.37 -13.40 9.21
C TYR A 49 7.94 -13.68 9.73
N GLY A 50 7.65 -14.91 10.11
CA GLY A 50 6.29 -15.27 10.41
C GLY A 50 5.45 -15.18 9.14
N PHE A 51 4.22 -14.65 9.25
CA PHE A 51 3.35 -14.40 8.11
C PHE A 51 3.40 -12.96 7.60
N GLY A 52 4.45 -12.20 7.92
CA GLY A 52 4.62 -10.82 7.51
C GLY A 52 5.65 -10.64 6.41
N ASN A 53 5.46 -9.65 5.56
CA ASN A 53 6.41 -9.20 4.56
C ASN A 53 6.56 -7.67 4.60
N PRO A 54 7.69 -7.12 4.13
CA PRO A 54 7.90 -5.68 4.11
C PRO A 54 6.96 -4.98 3.14
N GLY A 55 6.75 -3.68 3.35
CA GLY A 55 6.09 -2.79 2.41
C GLY A 55 6.97 -2.49 1.20
N GLY A 56 6.37 -1.83 0.20
CA GLY A 56 7.05 -1.33 -0.99
C GLY A 56 7.56 0.10 -0.80
N TYR A 57 8.56 0.49 -1.59
CA TYR A 57 9.06 1.86 -1.59
C TYR A 57 8.12 2.80 -2.35
N GLY A 58 8.02 4.03 -1.86
CA GLY A 58 7.38 5.13 -2.57
C GLY A 58 8.36 5.82 -3.51
N VAL A 59 7.85 6.69 -4.37
CA VAL A 59 8.66 7.51 -5.27
C VAL A 59 8.43 8.98 -4.98
N HIS A 60 9.53 9.72 -5.03
CA HIS A 60 9.54 11.16 -5.02
C HIS A 60 9.71 11.71 -6.45
N THR A 61 8.89 12.68 -6.80
CA THR A 61 9.13 13.55 -7.95
C THR A 61 9.06 15.01 -7.49
N THR A 62 9.51 15.93 -8.28
CA THR A 62 9.61 17.36 -7.91
C THR A 62 8.26 17.96 -7.49
N ASN A 63 7.15 17.42 -8.00
CA ASN A 63 5.80 17.92 -7.73
C ASN A 63 4.83 16.84 -7.25
N ASP A 64 5.12 15.55 -7.47
CA ASP A 64 4.18 14.47 -7.26
C ASP A 64 4.90 13.18 -6.89
N GLY A 65 4.53 12.53 -5.82
CA GLY A 65 5.12 11.27 -5.39
C GLY A 65 4.05 10.21 -5.14
N GLY A 66 4.23 8.99 -5.65
CA GLY A 66 3.34 7.87 -5.35
C GLY A 66 3.79 7.09 -4.11
N GLY A 67 2.86 6.64 -3.29
CA GLY A 67 3.10 5.79 -2.15
C GLY A 67 3.31 4.32 -2.53
N GLY A 68 4.18 3.61 -1.84
CA GLY A 68 4.36 2.16 -1.98
C GLY A 68 3.20 1.36 -1.40
N GLY A 69 3.01 0.14 -1.83
CA GLY A 69 2.03 -0.79 -1.25
C GLY A 69 2.49 -1.36 0.08
N GLY A 70 1.57 -1.69 0.98
CA GLY A 70 1.86 -2.42 2.22
C GLY A 70 2.15 -3.89 1.97
N GLY A 71 2.96 -4.52 2.83
CA GLY A 71 3.19 -5.96 2.79
C GLY A 71 1.94 -6.76 3.15
N GLY A 72 1.80 -7.92 2.55
CA GLY A 72 0.81 -8.94 2.90
C GLY A 72 1.42 -10.14 3.62
N ALA A 73 0.61 -11.08 4.03
CA ALA A 73 1.11 -12.30 4.68
C ALA A 73 1.87 -13.23 3.72
N GLY A 74 1.61 -13.15 2.43
CA GLY A 74 2.23 -14.01 1.42
C GLY A 74 3.37 -13.36 0.65
N THR A 75 3.26 -12.07 0.32
CA THR A 75 4.28 -11.34 -0.46
C THR A 75 4.51 -9.91 0.06
N ALA A 76 5.65 -9.38 -0.26
CA ALA A 76 5.96 -7.98 -0.01
C ALA A 76 5.02 -7.05 -0.80
N GLY A 77 4.84 -5.83 -0.30
CA GLY A 77 4.22 -4.74 -1.03
C GLY A 77 5.08 -4.33 -2.21
N GLN A 78 4.44 -3.88 -3.30
CA GLN A 78 5.15 -3.42 -4.47
C GLN A 78 5.58 -1.97 -4.29
N GLY A 79 6.84 -1.71 -4.62
CA GLY A 79 7.31 -0.36 -4.86
C GLY A 79 6.85 0.13 -6.22
N ILE A 80 7.00 1.42 -6.47
CA ILE A 80 6.65 2.02 -7.74
C ILE A 80 7.75 1.71 -8.76
N SER A 81 7.38 0.99 -9.82
CA SER A 81 8.29 0.60 -10.90
C SER A 81 8.39 1.68 -11.99
N GLY A 82 9.53 1.72 -12.68
CA GLY A 82 9.74 2.61 -13.83
C GLY A 82 10.24 4.01 -13.50
N HIS A 83 10.43 4.33 -12.23
CA HIS A 83 11.00 5.59 -11.78
C HIS A 83 12.33 5.35 -11.07
N SER A 84 13.43 5.84 -11.64
CA SER A 84 14.73 5.86 -10.98
C SER A 84 14.90 7.19 -10.22
N TYR A 85 15.47 7.13 -9.07
CA TYR A 85 15.81 8.32 -8.28
C TYR A 85 17.15 8.95 -8.78
N PRO A 86 17.28 10.28 -8.83
CA PRO A 86 16.27 11.32 -8.67
C PRO A 86 15.49 11.57 -9.98
N GLN A 87 14.16 11.66 -9.89
CA GLN A 87 13.34 12.07 -11.03
C GLN A 87 13.32 13.60 -11.13
N THR A 88 13.79 14.11 -12.24
CA THR A 88 13.81 15.56 -12.53
C THR A 88 12.71 16.00 -13.50
N SER A 89 11.85 15.09 -13.94
CA SER A 89 10.79 15.41 -14.90
C SER A 89 9.45 15.63 -14.22
N SER A 90 8.87 16.76 -14.44
CA SER A 90 7.52 17.19 -14.02
C SER A 90 6.40 16.54 -14.87
N ALA A 91 6.65 15.36 -15.42
CA ALA A 91 5.68 14.73 -16.32
C ALA A 91 4.91 13.65 -15.57
N ALA A 92 3.60 13.66 -15.77
CA ALA A 92 2.69 12.57 -15.47
C ALA A 92 2.79 12.01 -14.03
N GLY A 93 1.81 12.30 -13.22
CA GLY A 93 1.73 11.76 -11.87
C GLY A 93 2.07 10.29 -11.73
N THR A 94 2.31 9.87 -10.54
CA THR A 94 2.86 8.56 -10.22
C THR A 94 1.79 7.67 -9.63
N PRO A 95 1.47 6.51 -10.24
CA PRO A 95 0.51 5.56 -9.65
C PRO A 95 1.03 5.01 -8.32
N GLY A 96 0.12 4.62 -7.43
CA GLY A 96 0.48 3.95 -6.20
C GLY A 96 0.99 2.52 -6.41
N GLY A 97 1.88 2.04 -5.54
CA GLY A 97 2.32 0.64 -5.53
C GLY A 97 1.23 -0.32 -5.04
N ASN A 98 1.17 -1.52 -5.60
CA ASN A 98 0.17 -2.49 -5.16
C ASN A 98 0.53 -3.13 -3.81
N GLY A 99 -0.49 -3.47 -3.04
CA GLY A 99 -0.35 -4.24 -1.82
C GLY A 99 0.12 -5.67 -2.08
N GLY A 100 0.90 -6.21 -1.15
CA GLY A 100 1.32 -7.60 -1.20
C GLY A 100 0.16 -8.57 -1.00
N ALA A 101 0.19 -9.71 -1.67
CA ALA A 101 -0.82 -10.74 -1.49
C ALA A 101 -0.78 -11.33 -0.07
N GLY A 102 -1.93 -11.70 0.43
CA GLY A 102 -2.08 -12.51 1.62
C GLY A 102 -1.73 -13.97 1.38
N LYS A 103 -1.91 -14.80 2.39
CA LYS A 103 -1.79 -16.25 2.27
C LYS A 103 -3.15 -16.89 2.03
N GLN A 104 -3.13 -17.98 1.27
CA GLN A 104 -4.30 -18.74 0.90
C GLN A 104 -4.44 -19.97 1.82
N TYR A 105 -5.65 -20.19 2.32
CA TYR A 105 -6.00 -21.35 3.12
C TYR A 105 -7.37 -21.91 2.71
N ASP A 106 -7.57 -23.20 2.88
CA ASP A 106 -8.81 -23.91 2.57
C ASP A 106 -9.59 -24.34 3.82
N ILE A 107 -9.20 -23.87 4.98
CA ILE A 107 -9.79 -24.24 6.29
C ILE A 107 -11.31 -24.03 6.35
N SER A 108 -11.83 -23.08 5.59
CA SER A 108 -13.27 -22.78 5.49
C SER A 108 -14.01 -23.64 4.47
N GLY A 109 -13.36 -24.63 3.85
CA GLY A 109 -13.93 -25.48 2.81
C GLY A 109 -13.77 -24.97 1.39
N SER A 110 -13.23 -23.76 1.20
CA SER A 110 -12.84 -23.19 -0.09
C SER A 110 -11.54 -22.42 0.07
N GLN A 111 -10.78 -22.29 -1.03
CA GLN A 111 -9.54 -21.54 -1.02
C GLN A 111 -9.79 -20.04 -0.87
N VAL A 112 -9.32 -19.47 0.22
CA VAL A 112 -9.52 -18.06 0.56
C VAL A 112 -8.19 -17.40 0.95
N TYR A 113 -7.92 -16.21 0.39
CA TYR A 113 -6.79 -15.40 0.80
C TYR A 113 -7.13 -14.55 2.03
N TYR A 114 -6.15 -14.41 2.96
CA TYR A 114 -6.23 -13.61 4.18
C TYR A 114 -4.99 -12.73 4.33
N ALA A 115 -5.15 -11.59 4.97
CA ALA A 115 -4.09 -10.66 5.33
C ALA A 115 -3.33 -10.09 4.12
N GLY A 116 -4.03 -9.62 3.10
CA GLY A 116 -3.44 -8.86 1.99
C GLY A 116 -3.03 -7.45 2.41
N GLY A 117 -1.98 -6.89 1.83
CA GLY A 117 -1.53 -5.53 2.06
C GLY A 117 -2.41 -4.48 1.38
N GLY A 118 -2.46 -3.25 1.88
CA GLY A 118 -3.15 -2.14 1.22
C GLY A 118 -2.34 -1.56 0.07
N GLY A 119 -3.00 -1.06 -0.96
CA GLY A 119 -2.38 -0.32 -2.06
C GLY A 119 -1.91 1.07 -1.62
N GLY A 120 -0.86 1.59 -2.20
CA GLY A 120 -0.36 2.95 -1.96
C GLY A 120 -1.21 4.02 -2.67
N GLY A 121 -1.22 5.25 -2.17
CA GLY A 121 -1.87 6.38 -2.84
C GLY A 121 -1.14 6.78 -4.12
N GLY A 122 -1.86 7.20 -5.14
CA GLY A 122 -1.29 7.75 -6.38
C GLY A 122 -1.03 9.25 -6.23
N GLY A 123 0.18 9.70 -6.57
CA GLY A 123 0.55 11.12 -6.53
C GLY A 123 0.11 11.88 -7.79
N GLY A 124 -0.58 13.00 -7.60
CA GLY A 124 -1.20 13.76 -8.67
C GLY A 124 -0.31 14.82 -9.29
N SER A 125 -0.44 15.01 -10.59
CA SER A 125 0.04 16.17 -11.33
C SER A 125 -1.07 17.23 -11.42
N ASP A 126 -0.69 18.52 -11.45
CA ASP A 126 -1.63 19.63 -11.72
C ASP A 126 -2.23 19.58 -13.13
N ASN A 127 -1.84 18.63 -13.94
CA ASN A 127 -2.33 18.46 -15.29
C ASN A 127 -3.67 17.72 -15.30
N PRO A 128 -4.77 18.38 -15.71
CA PRO A 128 -6.12 17.82 -15.72
C PRO A 128 -6.32 16.64 -16.69
N LEU A 129 -5.38 16.37 -17.58
CA LEU A 129 -5.49 15.30 -18.58
C LEU A 129 -5.01 13.95 -18.06
N TRP A 130 -4.53 13.86 -16.82
CA TRP A 130 -3.90 12.65 -16.30
C TRP A 130 -4.75 12.04 -15.19
N SER A 131 -5.24 10.85 -15.42
CA SER A 131 -5.90 10.03 -14.41
C SER A 131 -4.85 9.16 -13.72
N ILE A 132 -4.53 9.50 -12.48
CA ILE A 132 -3.55 8.77 -11.69
C ILE A 132 -4.27 7.93 -10.67
N THR A 133 -4.04 6.63 -10.73
CA THR A 133 -4.70 5.65 -9.87
C THR A 133 -3.87 5.33 -8.64
N GLY A 134 -4.53 5.08 -7.53
CA GLY A 134 -3.90 4.39 -6.41
C GLY A 134 -3.57 2.94 -6.75
N GLY A 135 -2.70 2.34 -5.95
CA GLY A 135 -2.34 0.93 -6.07
C GLY A 135 -3.50 0.00 -5.72
N GLN A 136 -3.50 -1.17 -6.32
CA GLN A 136 -4.46 -2.23 -5.98
C GLN A 136 -4.21 -2.74 -4.56
N GLY A 137 -5.28 -3.07 -3.85
CA GLY A 137 -5.16 -3.85 -2.62
C GLY A 137 -4.72 -5.28 -2.92
N GLY A 138 -3.88 -5.85 -2.05
CA GLY A 138 -3.44 -7.23 -2.16
C GLY A 138 -4.58 -8.23 -1.97
N GLN A 139 -4.50 -9.37 -2.67
CA GLN A 139 -5.43 -10.47 -2.45
C GLN A 139 -5.47 -10.87 -0.97
N GLY A 140 -6.63 -11.08 -0.42
CA GLY A 140 -6.82 -11.31 1.01
C GLY A 140 -7.33 -10.09 1.75
N GLY A 141 -8.01 -9.20 1.05
CA GLY A 141 -8.77 -8.12 1.64
C GLY A 141 -8.00 -6.81 1.84
N GLY A 142 -6.93 -6.58 1.10
CA GLY A 142 -6.28 -5.27 1.09
C GLY A 142 -7.18 -4.19 0.48
N GLY A 143 -7.21 -3.00 1.08
CA GLY A 143 -7.90 -1.81 0.56
C GLY A 143 -7.13 -1.17 -0.60
N PHE A 144 -7.83 -0.59 -1.56
CA PHE A 144 -7.23 0.15 -2.67
C PHE A 144 -6.64 1.48 -2.20
N GLY A 145 -5.56 1.91 -2.80
CA GLY A 145 -5.04 3.26 -2.61
C GLY A 145 -5.95 4.31 -3.26
N GLY A 146 -5.96 5.51 -2.71
CA GLY A 146 -6.65 6.66 -3.28
C GLY A 146 -6.00 7.11 -4.59
N ALA A 147 -6.82 7.54 -5.55
CA ALA A 147 -6.37 8.19 -6.78
C ALA A 147 -6.00 9.65 -6.52
N SER A 148 -5.29 10.30 -7.45
CA SER A 148 -4.95 11.71 -7.26
C SER A 148 -6.19 12.60 -7.17
N ALA A 149 -6.22 13.43 -6.10
CA ALA A 149 -7.27 14.44 -5.88
C ALA A 149 -7.29 15.58 -6.92
N ARG A 150 -6.20 15.75 -7.66
CA ARG A 150 -6.04 16.81 -8.67
C ARG A 150 -6.54 16.42 -10.05
N SER A 151 -6.95 15.16 -10.24
CA SER A 151 -7.58 14.71 -11.47
C SER A 151 -8.99 15.29 -11.58
N PRO A 152 -9.34 15.97 -12.69
CA PRO A 152 -10.72 16.47 -12.91
C PRO A 152 -11.73 15.33 -13.06
N HIS A 153 -11.26 14.10 -13.21
CA HIS A 153 -12.06 12.88 -13.24
C HIS A 153 -12.11 12.18 -11.87
N ALA A 154 -11.46 12.74 -10.84
CA ALA A 154 -11.60 12.22 -9.49
C ALA A 154 -13.05 12.39 -9.03
N VAL A 155 -13.77 11.29 -8.94
CA VAL A 155 -15.05 11.27 -8.24
C VAL A 155 -14.82 11.63 -6.78
N THR A 156 -15.75 12.32 -6.17
CA THR A 156 -15.71 12.66 -4.74
C THR A 156 -15.35 11.40 -3.92
N ASN A 157 -14.29 11.47 -3.13
CA ASN A 157 -13.67 10.40 -2.33
C ASN A 157 -12.68 9.47 -3.07
N ALA A 158 -12.39 9.66 -4.36
CA ALA A 158 -11.38 8.84 -5.05
C ALA A 158 -9.96 8.99 -4.48
N TYR A 159 -9.69 10.08 -3.77
CA TYR A 159 -8.39 10.39 -3.17
C TYR A 159 -8.18 9.77 -1.79
N HIS A 160 -9.24 9.26 -1.15
CA HIS A 160 -9.10 8.51 0.10
C HIS A 160 -8.65 7.08 -0.18
N GLY A 161 -7.81 6.55 0.71
CA GLY A 161 -7.56 5.11 0.72
C GLY A 161 -8.80 4.34 1.16
N HIS A 162 -9.04 3.19 0.56
CA HIS A 162 -10.16 2.33 0.91
C HIS A 162 -9.83 1.46 2.10
N ASP A 163 -10.84 1.14 2.89
CA ASP A 163 -10.69 0.20 4.01
C ASP A 163 -10.35 -1.21 3.51
N GLY A 164 -9.64 -1.96 4.34
CA GLY A 164 -9.47 -3.38 4.17
C GLY A 164 -10.80 -4.13 4.37
N VAL A 165 -10.94 -5.25 3.67
CA VAL A 165 -12.16 -6.07 3.74
C VAL A 165 -12.30 -6.72 5.12
N ALA A 166 -13.49 -6.60 5.70
CA ALA A 166 -13.79 -7.22 7.00
C ALA A 166 -13.61 -8.75 6.96
N ASN A 167 -13.22 -9.31 8.11
CA ASN A 167 -12.97 -10.74 8.30
C ASN A 167 -11.89 -11.34 7.38
N ARG A 168 -10.95 -10.51 6.96
CA ARG A 168 -9.80 -10.91 6.14
C ARG A 168 -8.46 -10.50 6.77
N GLY A 169 -8.46 -9.55 7.69
CA GLY A 169 -7.24 -9.02 8.30
C GLY A 169 -6.36 -8.23 7.32
N GLY A 170 -6.92 -7.72 6.24
CA GLY A 170 -6.18 -6.97 5.22
C GLY A 170 -5.85 -5.56 5.68
N GLY A 171 -4.79 -4.97 5.14
CA GLY A 171 -4.40 -3.58 5.38
C GLY A 171 -5.29 -2.58 4.63
N GLY A 172 -5.47 -1.39 5.18
CA GLY A 172 -6.12 -0.27 4.46
C GLY A 172 -5.19 0.35 3.41
N GLY A 173 -5.77 0.95 2.39
CA GLY A 173 -5.05 1.67 1.34
C GLY A 173 -4.53 3.03 1.80
N GLY A 174 -3.47 3.54 1.20
CA GLY A 174 -2.97 4.90 1.40
C GLY A 174 -3.82 5.93 0.63
N GLY A 175 -3.96 7.14 1.17
CA GLY A 175 -4.63 8.26 0.47
C GLY A 175 -3.65 9.14 -0.30
N ASP A 176 -4.16 9.97 -1.22
CA ASP A 176 -3.43 11.08 -1.82
C ASP A 176 -3.83 12.39 -1.13
N ASN A 177 -2.91 13.06 -0.45
CA ASN A 177 -3.21 14.27 0.36
C ASN A 177 -4.47 14.13 1.25
N SER A 178 -4.79 12.93 1.68
CA SER A 178 -6.04 12.57 2.30
C SER A 178 -5.88 11.40 3.27
N ASN A 179 -6.96 11.01 3.92
CA ASN A 179 -6.94 9.90 4.86
C ASN A 179 -6.68 8.55 4.14
N GLY A 180 -5.84 7.73 4.76
CA GLY A 180 -5.77 6.32 4.41
C GLY A 180 -7.00 5.58 4.92
N GLY A 181 -7.28 4.42 4.32
CA GLY A 181 -8.31 3.50 4.80
C GLY A 181 -7.88 2.77 6.07
N SER A 182 -8.86 2.34 6.84
CA SER A 182 -8.65 1.47 8.01
C SER A 182 -8.30 0.05 7.58
N GLY A 183 -7.56 -0.69 8.44
CA GLY A 183 -7.41 -2.13 8.24
C GLY A 183 -8.73 -2.88 8.42
N GLY A 184 -8.90 -3.96 7.67
CA GLY A 184 -10.05 -4.87 7.83
C GLY A 184 -9.93 -5.69 9.12
N SER A 185 -11.05 -6.05 9.72
CA SER A 185 -11.06 -6.95 10.87
C SER A 185 -10.47 -8.32 10.52
N GLY A 186 -9.81 -8.95 11.49
CA GLY A 186 -9.36 -10.33 11.38
C GLY A 186 -10.49 -11.35 11.59
N ILE A 187 -10.14 -12.62 11.46
CA ILE A 187 -11.02 -13.76 11.72
C ILE A 187 -10.25 -14.87 12.42
N VAL A 188 -10.93 -15.61 13.28
CA VAL A 188 -10.44 -16.88 13.86
C VAL A 188 -11.32 -17.99 13.33
N ILE A 189 -10.71 -19.00 12.72
CA ILE A 189 -11.42 -20.17 12.19
C ILE A 189 -10.89 -21.41 12.90
N VAL A 190 -11.79 -22.20 13.51
CA VAL A 190 -11.44 -23.46 14.16
C VAL A 190 -12.15 -24.57 13.40
N LYS A 191 -11.38 -25.58 12.99
CA LYS A 191 -11.90 -26.79 12.33
C LYS A 191 -11.69 -27.98 13.26
N TYR A 192 -12.75 -28.72 13.50
CA TYR A 192 -12.78 -29.94 14.32
C TYR A 192 -12.69 -31.17 13.44
#